data_4aa6caefd61f9ae1d1bcea5822818dd7
#
_entry.id   4aa6caefd61f9ae1d1bcea5822818dd7
#
_cell.length_a   1.000
_cell.length_b   1.000
_cell.length_c   1.000
_cell.angle_alpha   90.00
_cell.angle_beta   90.00
_cell.angle_gamma   90.00
#
_symmetry.space_group_name_H-M   'P 1'
#
loop_
_entity.id
_entity.type
_entity.pdbx_description
1 polymer ?
#
loop_
_entity_poly.entity_id
_entity_poly.type
_entity_poly.pdbx_seq_one_letter_code
_entity_poly.pdbx_strand_id
1 'polypeptide(L)'
;MNEATGVNKTNLDGLTLVSRGKVRDIYDLGPCLLIVTTDRISAFDVIMDEPVPGKGKILTRMSAFWFRTMEDLIGHHLITTDPEAYPEPCRPYRELLKGRSMLVRKARPLPVECIVRGYLSGSGWKDYLRDGRVSGIALPAGL
;
A
#
# COMPACT_ATOMS: atom_id res chain seq x y z
N MET A 1 2.33 -3.02 22.74
CA MET A 1 1.03 -3.29 22.09
C MET A 1 0.95 -4.79 21.83
N ASN A 2 -0.16 -5.42 22.22
CA ASN A 2 -0.31 -6.87 22.09
C ASN A 2 -0.53 -7.22 20.61
N GLU A 3 0.32 -8.01 20.00
CA GLU A 3 0.17 -8.44 18.58
C GLU A 3 -1.17 -9.15 18.31
N ALA A 4 -1.78 -9.70 19.34
CA ALA A 4 -3.07 -10.37 19.25
C ALA A 4 -4.25 -9.44 18.90
N THR A 5 -4.12 -8.12 19.13
CA THR A 5 -5.23 -7.17 18.91
C THR A 5 -5.13 -6.40 17.59
N GLY A 6 -4.03 -6.59 16.82
CA GLY A 6 -3.78 -5.86 15.58
C GLY A 6 -3.44 -4.37 15.79
N VAL A 7 -2.87 -3.75 14.75
CA VAL A 7 -2.52 -2.32 14.74
C VAL A 7 -3.54 -1.55 13.91
N ASN A 8 -4.42 -0.82 14.55
CA ASN A 8 -5.45 -0.03 13.87
C ASN A 8 -4.92 1.34 13.41
N LYS A 9 -4.20 2.05 14.27
CA LYS A 9 -3.60 3.36 13.98
C LYS A 9 -2.20 3.41 14.56
N THR A 10 -1.32 4.17 13.91
CA THR A 10 -0.01 4.50 14.50
C THR A 10 0.00 5.96 14.93
N ASN A 11 0.71 6.22 16.01
CA ASN A 11 1.08 7.57 16.45
C ASN A 11 2.56 7.51 16.81
N LEU A 12 3.39 8.13 15.99
CA LEU A 12 4.83 8.13 16.15
C LEU A 12 5.24 9.56 16.54
N ASP A 13 5.33 9.79 17.84
CA ASP A 13 5.66 11.12 18.38
C ASP A 13 7.00 11.61 17.83
N GLY A 14 7.08 12.87 17.48
CA GLY A 14 8.25 13.45 16.83
C GLY A 14 8.35 13.22 15.32
N LEU A 15 7.44 12.42 14.71
CA LEU A 15 7.35 12.28 13.26
C LEU A 15 6.10 13.00 12.72
N THR A 16 6.24 13.67 11.59
CA THR A 16 5.13 14.40 10.96
C THR A 16 4.26 13.40 10.16
N LEU A 17 3.03 13.17 10.62
CA LEU A 17 2.04 12.40 9.88
C LEU A 17 1.55 13.23 8.69
N VAL A 18 1.82 12.76 7.47
CA VAL A 18 1.39 13.42 6.21
C VAL A 18 0.00 12.96 5.80
N SER A 19 -0.27 11.67 5.93
CA SER A 19 -1.53 11.09 5.46
C SER A 19 -1.87 9.83 6.24
N ARG A 20 -3.17 9.66 6.49
CA ARG A 20 -3.74 8.43 7.02
C ARG A 20 -4.79 7.93 6.04
N GLY A 21 -4.38 6.94 5.25
CA GLY A 21 -5.27 6.29 4.29
C GLY A 21 -6.10 5.17 4.93
N LYS A 22 -6.84 4.45 4.09
CA LYS A 22 -7.71 3.34 4.53
C LYS A 22 -6.95 2.25 5.29
N VAL A 23 -5.68 1.99 4.92
CA VAL A 23 -4.87 0.90 5.50
C VAL A 23 -3.43 1.30 5.81
N ARG A 24 -3.00 2.50 5.50
CA ARG A 24 -1.62 2.97 5.69
C ARG A 24 -1.57 4.31 6.38
N ASP A 25 -0.56 4.49 7.24
CA ASP A 25 -0.17 5.77 7.80
C ASP A 25 1.17 6.17 7.19
N ILE A 26 1.30 7.41 6.72
CA ILE A 26 2.48 7.91 6.00
C ILE A 26 3.08 9.07 6.78
N TYR A 27 4.37 8.95 7.10
CA TYR A 27 5.12 9.97 7.83
C TYR A 27 6.21 10.58 6.96
N ASP A 28 6.43 11.88 7.11
CA ASP A 28 7.49 12.62 6.45
C ASP A 28 8.78 12.54 7.28
N LEU A 29 9.87 12.14 6.65
CA LEU A 29 11.21 12.08 7.23
C LEU A 29 12.19 13.03 6.50
N GLY A 30 11.68 14.07 5.84
CA GLY A 30 12.49 15.01 5.04
C GLY A 30 12.79 14.47 3.65
N PRO A 31 13.93 13.78 3.41
CA PRO A 31 14.28 13.29 2.07
C PRO A 31 13.46 12.06 1.64
N CYS A 32 12.80 11.38 2.57
CA CYS A 32 12.07 10.14 2.33
C CYS A 32 10.73 10.11 3.09
N LEU A 33 9.93 9.10 2.83
CA LEU A 33 8.70 8.81 3.56
C LEU A 33 8.82 7.47 4.27
N LEU A 34 8.22 7.40 5.46
CA LEU A 34 7.96 6.14 6.15
C LEU A 34 6.50 5.76 5.91
N ILE A 35 6.27 4.64 5.24
CA ILE A 35 4.95 4.08 5.02
C ILE A 35 4.74 2.95 6.02
N VAL A 36 3.75 3.09 6.90
CA VAL A 36 3.39 2.07 7.88
C VAL A 36 2.08 1.44 7.48
N THR A 37 2.10 0.15 7.18
CA THR A 37 0.90 -0.62 6.85
C THR A 37 0.27 -1.13 8.14
N THR A 38 -0.95 -0.69 8.39
CA THR A 38 -1.74 -1.10 9.55
C THR A 38 -2.54 -2.37 9.25
N ASP A 39 -3.20 -2.88 10.27
CA ASP A 39 -4.04 -4.07 10.17
C ASP A 39 -5.50 -3.70 9.84
N ARG A 40 -5.80 -2.40 9.61
CA ARG A 40 -7.12 -1.94 9.17
C ARG A 40 -7.55 -2.67 7.90
N ILE A 41 -8.84 -2.95 7.80
CA ILE A 41 -9.48 -3.45 6.59
C ILE A 41 -10.56 -2.47 6.14
N SER A 42 -10.71 -2.31 4.84
CA SER A 42 -11.76 -1.50 4.24
C SER A 42 -12.53 -2.33 3.22
N ALA A 43 -13.86 -2.26 3.28
CA ALA A 43 -14.77 -2.86 2.33
C ALA A 43 -15.80 -1.82 1.90
N PHE A 44 -16.07 -1.70 0.59
CA PHE A 44 -16.97 -0.70 0.02
C PHE A 44 -16.68 0.73 0.52
N ASP A 45 -15.38 1.08 0.63
CA ASP A 45 -14.87 2.37 1.13
C ASP A 45 -15.13 2.65 2.62
N VAL A 46 -15.71 1.72 3.35
CA VAL A 46 -15.88 1.80 4.80
C VAL A 46 -14.71 1.10 5.49
N ILE A 47 -14.05 1.80 6.42
CA ILE A 47 -13.02 1.21 7.27
C ILE A 47 -13.75 0.49 8.40
N MET A 48 -13.48 -0.81 8.55
CA MET A 48 -14.08 -1.62 9.62
C MET A 48 -13.41 -1.32 10.96
N ASP A 49 -14.17 -1.41 12.04
CA ASP A 49 -13.68 -1.08 13.38
C ASP A 49 -12.62 -2.07 13.87
N GLU A 50 -12.80 -3.35 13.54
CA GLU A 50 -11.89 -4.41 13.96
C GLU A 50 -10.76 -4.62 12.94
N PRO A 51 -9.49 -4.47 13.33
CA PRO A 51 -8.35 -4.77 12.47
C PRO A 51 -8.15 -6.28 12.34
N VAL A 52 -7.57 -6.72 11.23
CA VAL A 52 -7.15 -8.10 11.02
C VAL A 52 -5.68 -8.26 11.46
N PRO A 53 -5.38 -8.88 12.61
CA PRO A 53 -4.03 -8.97 13.13
C PRO A 53 -3.05 -9.57 12.13
N GLY A 54 -1.88 -8.92 11.95
CA GLY A 54 -0.83 -9.36 11.03
C GLY A 54 -1.04 -9.02 9.56
N LYS A 55 -2.21 -8.52 9.14
CA LYS A 55 -2.48 -8.13 7.75
C LYS A 55 -1.46 -7.14 7.22
N GLY A 56 -1.09 -6.13 8.00
CA GLY A 56 -0.09 -5.13 7.61
C GLY A 56 1.28 -5.75 7.32
N LYS A 57 1.69 -6.74 8.12
CA LYS A 57 2.94 -7.46 7.92
C LYS A 57 2.93 -8.27 6.61
N ILE A 58 1.84 -8.98 6.33
CA ILE A 58 1.68 -9.75 5.09
C ILE A 58 1.74 -8.83 3.87
N LEU A 59 0.98 -7.73 3.88
CA LEU A 59 0.94 -6.78 2.75
C LEU A 59 2.29 -6.11 2.51
N THR A 60 3.04 -5.78 3.56
CA THR A 60 4.38 -5.22 3.42
C THR A 60 5.35 -6.23 2.80
N ARG A 61 5.30 -7.50 3.23
CA ARG A 61 6.12 -8.58 2.64
C ARG A 61 5.80 -8.79 1.16
N MET A 62 4.51 -8.82 0.80
CA MET A 62 4.08 -8.94 -0.59
C MET A 62 4.59 -7.77 -1.44
N SER A 63 4.46 -6.54 -0.95
CA SER A 63 4.98 -5.36 -1.67
C SER A 63 6.49 -5.43 -1.87
N ALA A 64 7.24 -5.77 -0.81
CA ALA A 64 8.69 -5.90 -0.90
C ALA A 64 9.14 -7.03 -1.84
N PHE A 65 8.39 -8.13 -1.88
CA PHE A 65 8.62 -9.23 -2.82
C PHE A 65 8.47 -8.75 -4.27
N TRP A 66 7.36 -8.08 -4.58
CA TRP A 66 7.11 -7.60 -5.94
C TRP A 66 8.07 -6.50 -6.38
N PHE A 67 8.47 -5.58 -5.50
CA PHE A 67 9.49 -4.59 -5.82
C PHE A 67 10.81 -5.26 -6.23
N ARG A 68 11.27 -6.27 -5.48
CA ARG A 68 12.50 -7.02 -5.84
C ARG A 68 12.33 -7.85 -7.12
N THR A 69 11.18 -8.48 -7.31
CA THR A 69 10.92 -9.31 -8.50
C THR A 69 10.91 -8.49 -9.78
N MET A 70 10.51 -7.21 -9.69
CA MET A 70 10.36 -6.32 -10.85
C MET A 70 11.47 -5.28 -11.00
N GLU A 71 12.51 -5.32 -10.16
CA GLU A 71 13.55 -4.29 -10.16
C GLU A 71 14.33 -4.19 -11.47
N ASP A 72 14.49 -5.31 -12.19
CA ASP A 72 15.12 -5.34 -13.51
C ASP A 72 14.23 -4.76 -14.63
N LEU A 73 12.93 -4.66 -14.39
CA LEU A 73 11.96 -4.15 -15.37
C LEU A 73 11.73 -2.66 -15.21
N ILE A 74 11.63 -2.18 -13.98
CA ILE A 74 11.33 -0.78 -13.68
C ILE A 74 11.86 -0.38 -12.30
N GLY A 75 12.47 0.81 -12.22
CA GLY A 75 12.87 1.38 -10.94
C GLY A 75 11.67 1.60 -10.01
N HIS A 76 11.90 1.46 -8.70
CA HIS A 76 10.89 1.63 -7.68
C HIS A 76 11.33 2.57 -6.56
N HIS A 77 10.41 2.96 -5.69
CA HIS A 77 10.66 3.91 -4.61
C HIS A 77 11.16 3.26 -3.31
N LEU A 78 11.10 1.95 -3.17
CA LEU A 78 11.53 1.25 -1.95
C LEU A 78 13.02 1.46 -1.69
N ILE A 79 13.37 1.88 -0.47
CA ILE A 79 14.75 1.97 0.01
C ILE A 79 15.06 0.73 0.85
N THR A 80 14.28 0.51 1.92
CA THR A 80 14.46 -0.64 2.81
C THR A 80 13.17 -0.93 3.58
N THR A 81 13.05 -2.18 4.06
CA THR A 81 12.00 -2.61 5.01
C THR A 81 12.57 -2.94 6.38
N ASP A 82 13.89 -2.75 6.57
CA ASP A 82 14.56 -3.03 7.82
C ASP A 82 14.55 -1.79 8.73
N PRO A 83 13.86 -1.82 9.89
CA PRO A 83 13.80 -0.68 10.81
C PRO A 83 15.15 -0.32 11.43
N GLU A 84 16.15 -1.21 11.40
CA GLU A 84 17.50 -0.89 11.89
C GLU A 84 18.22 0.11 10.98
N ALA A 85 17.86 0.13 9.69
CA ALA A 85 18.41 1.05 8.71
C ALA A 85 17.59 2.36 8.56
N TYR A 86 16.56 2.56 9.39
CA TYR A 86 15.74 3.77 9.34
C TYR A 86 16.44 4.95 10.04
N PRO A 87 16.10 6.21 9.67
CA PRO A 87 16.60 7.41 10.33
C PRO A 87 16.36 7.40 11.85
N GLU A 88 17.23 8.08 12.60
CA GLU A 88 17.24 8.14 14.07
C GLU A 88 15.85 8.39 14.70
N PRO A 89 15.01 9.32 14.20
CA PRO A 89 13.68 9.54 14.79
C PRO A 89 12.76 8.31 14.79
N CYS A 90 13.03 7.31 13.96
CA CYS A 90 12.25 6.06 13.93
C CYS A 90 12.69 5.05 14.99
N ARG A 91 13.84 5.26 15.60
CA ARG A 91 14.48 4.31 16.53
C ARG A 91 13.60 3.87 17.70
N PRO A 92 12.83 4.74 18.36
CA PRO A 92 11.97 4.33 19.47
C PRO A 92 10.84 3.37 19.04
N TYR A 93 10.55 3.32 17.74
CA TYR A 93 9.39 2.60 17.17
C TYR A 93 9.76 1.32 16.43
N ARG A 94 11.03 0.88 16.47
CA ARG A 94 11.53 -0.26 15.68
C ARG A 94 10.67 -1.51 15.80
N GLU A 95 10.29 -1.89 17.01
CA GLU A 95 9.48 -3.09 17.24
C GLU A 95 8.09 -2.97 16.62
N LEU A 96 7.46 -1.79 16.73
CA LEU A 96 6.18 -1.52 16.07
C LEU A 96 6.30 -1.58 14.54
N LEU A 97 7.38 -1.03 14.00
CA LEU A 97 7.61 -0.88 12.57
C LEU A 97 8.04 -2.18 11.89
N LYS A 98 8.58 -3.11 12.65
CA LYS A 98 9.12 -4.37 12.16
C LYS A 98 8.12 -5.17 11.35
N GLY A 99 8.49 -5.43 10.08
CA GLY A 99 7.73 -6.22 9.12
C GLY A 99 6.48 -5.56 8.56
N ARG A 100 6.09 -4.34 9.03
CA ARG A 100 4.88 -3.63 8.56
C ARG A 100 5.15 -2.25 7.96
N SER A 101 6.41 -1.88 7.81
CA SER A 101 6.78 -0.56 7.31
C SER A 101 7.80 -0.63 6.19
N MET A 102 7.89 0.44 5.43
CA MET A 102 8.83 0.65 4.35
C MET A 102 9.35 2.08 4.40
N LEU A 103 10.67 2.25 4.31
CA LEU A 103 11.30 3.53 3.99
C LEU A 103 11.34 3.66 2.47
N VAL A 104 10.82 4.76 1.94
CA VAL A 104 10.69 4.96 0.51
C VAL A 104 11.16 6.36 0.08
N ARG A 105 11.66 6.48 -1.15
CA ARG A 105 11.94 7.77 -1.77
C ARG A 105 10.64 8.54 -1.99
N LYS A 106 10.69 9.86 -1.83
CA LYS A 106 9.56 10.72 -2.24
C LYS A 106 9.43 10.69 -3.76
N ALA A 107 8.22 10.50 -4.23
CA ALA A 107 7.87 10.59 -5.64
C ALA A 107 6.63 11.48 -5.79
N ARG A 108 6.49 12.14 -6.93
CA ARG A 108 5.28 12.87 -7.27
C ARG A 108 4.26 11.89 -7.87
N PRO A 109 3.12 11.65 -7.20
CA PRO A 109 2.09 10.81 -7.76
C PRO A 109 1.55 11.41 -9.06
N LEU A 110 1.29 10.57 -10.03
CA LEU A 110 0.50 10.98 -11.19
C LEU A 110 -0.97 11.10 -10.77
N PRO A 111 -1.73 12.08 -11.30
CA PRO A 111 -3.15 12.24 -10.99
C PRO A 111 -4.02 11.23 -11.77
N VAL A 112 -3.56 9.99 -11.86
CA VAL A 112 -4.18 8.91 -12.63
C VAL A 112 -4.04 7.62 -11.83
N GLU A 113 -5.11 6.86 -11.70
CA GLU A 113 -5.09 5.50 -11.20
C GLU A 113 -5.10 4.52 -12.38
N CYS A 114 -4.06 3.69 -12.48
CA CYS A 114 -3.94 2.66 -13.50
C CYS A 114 -4.28 1.30 -12.89
N ILE A 115 -5.30 0.64 -13.42
CA ILE A 115 -5.73 -0.68 -12.97
C ILE A 115 -5.56 -1.67 -14.11
N VAL A 116 -4.62 -2.61 -13.95
CA VAL A 116 -4.45 -3.75 -14.86
C VAL A 116 -5.21 -4.94 -14.28
N ARG A 117 -6.13 -5.48 -15.06
CA ARG A 117 -6.93 -6.64 -14.69
C ARG A 117 -6.49 -7.87 -15.47
N GLY A 118 -6.36 -9.00 -14.79
CA GLY A 118 -6.03 -10.27 -15.42
C GLY A 118 -7.16 -10.84 -16.31
N TYR A 119 -8.41 -10.37 -16.05
CA TYR A 119 -9.61 -10.80 -16.76
C TYR A 119 -10.55 -9.63 -17.00
N LEU A 120 -11.44 -9.76 -17.97
CA LEU A 120 -12.50 -8.80 -18.23
C LEU A 120 -13.57 -8.91 -17.14
N SER A 121 -13.57 -7.95 -16.20
CA SER A 121 -14.44 -7.94 -15.01
C SER A 121 -14.86 -6.53 -14.59
N GLY A 122 -15.80 -6.44 -13.66
CA GLY A 122 -16.25 -5.15 -13.09
C GLY A 122 -16.88 -4.23 -14.13
N SER A 123 -16.46 -2.95 -14.16
CA SER A 123 -16.96 -1.95 -15.11
C SER A 123 -16.66 -2.32 -16.56
N GLY A 124 -15.45 -2.84 -16.83
CA GLY A 124 -15.08 -3.27 -18.18
C GLY A 124 -15.99 -4.39 -18.72
N TRP A 125 -16.38 -5.35 -17.90
CA TRP A 125 -17.34 -6.38 -18.27
C TRP A 125 -18.74 -5.76 -18.59
N LYS A 126 -19.20 -4.84 -17.76
CA LYS A 126 -20.46 -4.14 -18.00
C LYS A 126 -20.48 -3.36 -19.31
N ASP A 127 -19.38 -2.66 -19.61
CA ASP A 127 -19.21 -1.94 -20.86
C ASP A 127 -19.21 -2.89 -22.06
N TYR A 128 -18.48 -3.99 -21.97
CA TYR A 128 -18.44 -5.02 -23.01
C TYR A 128 -19.83 -5.61 -23.30
N LEU A 129 -20.60 -5.95 -22.27
CA LEU A 129 -21.97 -6.45 -22.44
C LEU A 129 -22.91 -5.43 -23.08
N ARG A 130 -22.69 -4.14 -22.86
CA ARG A 130 -23.53 -3.06 -23.39
C ARG A 130 -23.30 -2.83 -24.88
N ASP A 131 -22.04 -2.77 -25.32
CA ASP A 131 -21.70 -2.32 -26.68
C ASP A 131 -20.47 -3.03 -27.32
N GLY A 132 -19.96 -4.10 -26.72
CA GLY A 132 -18.81 -4.84 -27.20
C GLY A 132 -17.46 -4.07 -27.06
N ARG A 133 -17.43 -3.01 -26.27
CA ARG A 133 -16.25 -2.13 -26.13
C ARG A 133 -15.81 -2.00 -24.69
N VAL A 134 -14.53 -1.77 -24.49
CA VAL A 134 -13.95 -1.39 -23.18
C VAL A 134 -13.02 -0.21 -23.39
N SER A 135 -13.23 0.88 -22.66
CA SER A 135 -12.48 2.14 -22.79
C SER A 135 -12.41 2.64 -24.25
N GLY A 136 -13.50 2.49 -25.00
CA GLY A 136 -13.60 2.88 -26.42
C GLY A 136 -12.98 1.90 -27.43
N ILE A 137 -12.31 0.83 -26.97
CA ILE A 137 -11.68 -0.18 -27.83
C ILE A 137 -12.68 -1.31 -28.06
N ALA A 138 -12.97 -1.64 -29.32
CA ALA A 138 -13.79 -2.79 -29.68
C ALA A 138 -13.06 -4.10 -29.39
N LEU A 139 -13.74 -5.03 -28.76
CA LEU A 139 -13.23 -6.36 -28.45
C LEU A 139 -13.94 -7.43 -29.26
N PRO A 140 -13.33 -8.62 -29.45
CA PRO A 140 -13.97 -9.73 -30.15
C PRO A 140 -15.30 -10.11 -29.48
N ALA A 141 -16.26 -10.57 -30.30
CA ALA A 141 -17.52 -11.10 -29.79
C ALA A 141 -17.30 -12.47 -29.12
N GLY A 142 -18.05 -12.73 -28.08
CA GLY A 142 -18.04 -14.03 -27.38
C GLY A 142 -16.95 -14.23 -26.34
N LEU A 143 -16.39 -13.13 -25.81
CA LEU A 143 -15.47 -13.17 -24.66
C LEU A 143 -16.23 -13.52 -23.37
#